data_cd97143b29095ecae6c44a8fdf372c78
#
_entry.id   cd97143b29095ecae6c44a8fdf372c78
#
_cell.length_a   1.000
_cell.length_b   1.000
_cell.length_c   1.000
_cell.angle_alpha   90.00
_cell.angle_beta   90.00
_cell.angle_gamma   90.00
#
_symmetry.space_group_name_H-M   'P 1'
#
loop_
_entity.id
_entity.type
_entity.pdbx_description
1 polymer ?
#
loop_
_entity_poly.entity_id
_entity_poly.type
_entity_poly.pdbx_seq_one_letter_code
_entity_poly.pdbx_strand_id
1 'polypeptide(L)'
;MKLFAKTCILFNLIFADSGIFNFDEMNQKQIIRGLSLWLSNVPRIDPISANRFYLQSGMTSLINNGEVNLLKYPDFCMGLKATKNLAVTIKSYGFSNQQYNPFIMGAGIQIYSGDNEDSLDWVTSIQRTDLIGVKQFKMTSQSIDLQKWISQDFYKACIGMGVNIFDMKSLSNDTTLSKSLNGQINYFSLEFTVPVLETFVGISLRISSNQILNRISVQKEFF
;
A
#
# COMPACT_ATOMS: atom_id res chain seq x y z
N MET A 1 -8.12 18.09 -13.27
CA MET A 1 -6.97 18.25 -12.36
C MET A 1 -7.32 18.91 -11.03
N LYS A 2 -7.95 20.10 -11.00
CA LYS A 2 -8.30 20.80 -9.75
C LYS A 2 -9.24 20.00 -8.81
N LEU A 3 -10.20 19.24 -9.33
CA LEU A 3 -11.15 18.46 -8.52
C LEU A 3 -10.45 17.25 -7.85
N PHE A 4 -9.60 16.54 -8.59
CA PHE A 4 -8.84 15.39 -8.07
C PHE A 4 -7.88 15.81 -6.94
N ALA A 5 -7.13 16.92 -7.14
CA ALA A 5 -6.25 17.45 -6.10
C ALA A 5 -7.04 17.84 -4.84
N LYS A 6 -8.22 18.47 -4.99
CA LYS A 6 -9.10 18.78 -3.86
C LYS A 6 -9.63 17.53 -3.16
N THR A 7 -10.01 16.48 -3.92
CA THR A 7 -10.49 15.22 -3.36
C THR A 7 -9.37 14.50 -2.61
N CYS A 8 -8.16 14.46 -3.14
CA CYS A 8 -7.00 13.87 -2.46
C CYS A 8 -6.64 14.64 -1.18
N ILE A 9 -6.68 15.98 -1.20
CA ILE A 9 -6.40 16.82 -0.03
C ILE A 9 -7.49 16.65 1.04
N LEU A 10 -8.76 16.68 0.66
CA LEU A 10 -9.88 16.42 1.58
C LEU A 10 -9.82 15.02 2.19
N PHE A 11 -9.49 14.01 1.40
CA PHE A 11 -9.35 12.63 1.85
C PHE A 11 -8.24 12.50 2.92
N ASN A 12 -7.12 13.19 2.74
CA ASN A 12 -6.04 13.20 3.73
C ASN A 12 -6.35 14.04 4.98
N LEU A 13 -7.09 15.16 4.84
CA LEU A 13 -7.44 16.02 5.98
C LEU A 13 -8.49 15.42 6.92
N ILE A 14 -9.46 14.67 6.39
CA ILE A 14 -10.53 14.04 7.20
C ILE A 14 -9.98 12.89 8.05
N PHE A 15 -8.84 12.33 7.70
CA PHE A 15 -8.31 11.11 8.30
C PHE A 15 -6.95 11.26 9.00
N ALA A 16 -6.49 12.49 9.20
CA ALA A 16 -5.17 12.77 9.81
C ALA A 16 -5.04 12.35 11.29
N ASP A 17 -6.10 11.90 11.93
CA ASP A 17 -6.11 11.57 13.38
C ASP A 17 -5.89 10.08 13.65
N SER A 18 -5.07 9.41 12.85
CA SER A 18 -5.01 7.98 13.01
C SER A 18 -3.72 7.37 12.53
N GLY A 19 -2.90 7.04 13.38
CA GLY A 19 -1.72 6.23 13.18
C GLY A 19 -1.15 5.97 14.55
N ILE A 20 -1.69 5.00 15.24
CA ILE A 20 -1.15 4.64 16.54
C ILE A 20 0.14 3.88 16.27
N PHE A 21 1.26 4.57 16.50
CA PHE A 21 2.58 3.97 16.56
C PHE A 21 2.98 3.71 18.03
N ASN A 22 1.98 3.64 18.93
CA ASN A 22 2.20 3.40 20.33
C ASN A 22 2.12 1.90 20.64
N PHE A 23 3.12 1.36 21.34
CA PHE A 23 3.18 -0.05 21.69
C PHE A 23 2.54 -0.38 23.05
N ASP A 24 2.03 0.62 23.78
CA ASP A 24 1.57 0.45 25.17
C ASP A 24 0.32 -0.42 25.31
N GLU A 25 -0.51 -0.51 24.24
CA GLU A 25 -1.80 -1.22 24.29
C GLU A 25 -1.82 -2.51 23.45
N MET A 26 -0.82 -2.75 22.60
CA MET A 26 -0.77 -3.90 21.71
C MET A 26 0.59 -4.58 21.75
N ASN A 27 0.60 -5.88 21.46
CA ASN A 27 1.84 -6.61 21.27
C ASN A 27 2.65 -6.00 20.11
N GLN A 28 3.85 -5.49 20.41
CA GLN A 28 4.78 -4.87 19.47
C GLN A 28 4.89 -5.64 18.14
N LYS A 29 4.98 -6.97 18.22
CA LYS A 29 5.10 -7.84 17.07
C LYS A 29 3.88 -7.75 16.13
N GLN A 30 2.67 -7.63 16.68
CA GLN A 30 1.44 -7.53 15.89
C GLN A 30 1.37 -6.18 15.16
N ILE A 31 1.70 -5.09 15.84
CA ILE A 31 1.74 -3.74 15.25
C ILE A 31 2.75 -3.70 14.11
N ILE A 32 3.96 -4.19 14.33
CA ILE A 32 5.03 -4.20 13.33
C ILE A 32 4.63 -5.03 12.10
N ARG A 33 3.99 -6.19 12.31
CA ARG A 33 3.47 -7.00 11.19
C ARG A 33 2.39 -6.25 10.40
N GLY A 34 1.46 -5.58 11.08
CA GLY A 34 0.42 -4.78 10.42
C GLY A 34 0.98 -3.62 9.62
N LEU A 35 1.92 -2.88 10.20
CA LEU A 35 2.64 -1.81 9.51
C LEU A 35 3.39 -2.32 8.29
N SER A 36 4.06 -3.47 8.42
CA SER A 36 4.75 -4.12 7.32
C SER A 36 3.81 -4.43 6.15
N LEU A 37 2.64 -4.99 6.45
CA LEU A 37 1.64 -5.32 5.45
C LEU A 37 1.06 -4.06 4.78
N TRP A 38 0.88 -2.96 5.54
CA TRP A 38 0.50 -1.67 4.97
C TRP A 38 1.59 -1.07 4.07
N LEU A 39 2.86 -1.09 4.49
CA LEU A 39 3.98 -0.59 3.68
C LEU A 39 4.15 -1.35 2.37
N SER A 40 3.76 -2.63 2.34
CA SER A 40 3.84 -3.47 1.15
C SER A 40 2.76 -3.17 0.09
N ASN A 41 1.81 -2.26 0.35
CA ASN A 41 0.84 -1.86 -0.67
C ASN A 41 1.55 -1.31 -1.91
N VAL A 42 1.11 -1.74 -3.09
CA VAL A 42 1.63 -1.30 -4.40
C VAL A 42 0.52 -0.56 -5.15
N PRO A 43 0.82 0.49 -5.92
CA PRO A 43 -0.17 1.08 -6.81
C PRO A 43 -0.61 0.05 -7.85
N ARG A 44 -1.88 0.04 -8.18
CA ARG A 44 -2.45 -0.88 -9.16
C ARG A 44 -2.47 -0.21 -10.52
N ILE A 45 -1.46 -0.50 -11.33
CA ILE A 45 -1.35 0.01 -12.69
C ILE A 45 -1.92 -1.02 -13.64
N ASP A 46 -2.94 -0.63 -14.40
CA ASP A 46 -3.56 -1.50 -15.39
C ASP A 46 -2.55 -1.82 -16.50
N PRO A 47 -2.23 -3.09 -16.73
CA PRO A 47 -1.27 -3.47 -17.78
C PRO A 47 -1.74 -3.09 -19.18
N ILE A 48 -3.03 -3.10 -19.46
CA ILE A 48 -3.61 -2.83 -20.81
C ILE A 48 -3.87 -1.34 -21.03
N SER A 49 -3.96 -0.51 -19.98
CA SER A 49 -4.23 0.91 -20.12
C SER A 49 -3.19 1.61 -21.02
N ALA A 50 -3.66 2.44 -21.94
CA ALA A 50 -2.80 3.29 -22.77
C ALA A 50 -2.13 4.41 -22.00
N ASN A 51 -2.70 4.79 -20.85
CA ASN A 51 -2.17 5.84 -19.99
C ASN A 51 -0.86 5.43 -19.37
N ARG A 52 0.06 6.38 -19.19
CA ARG A 52 1.41 6.11 -18.69
C ARG A 52 1.65 6.57 -17.27
N PHE A 53 1.01 7.63 -16.83
CA PHE A 53 1.22 8.18 -15.50
C PHE A 53 0.01 7.93 -14.59
N TYR A 54 0.26 7.51 -13.38
CA TYR A 54 -0.74 7.08 -12.40
C TYR A 54 -0.52 7.78 -11.08
N LEU A 55 -1.58 8.35 -10.53
CA LEU A 55 -1.62 8.83 -9.15
C LEU A 55 -2.69 8.07 -8.39
N GLN A 56 -2.34 7.53 -7.24
CA GLN A 56 -3.27 6.85 -6.37
C GLN A 56 -3.16 7.40 -4.95
N SER A 57 -4.30 7.70 -4.35
CA SER A 57 -4.43 8.06 -2.94
C SER A 57 -5.45 7.14 -2.30
N GLY A 58 -5.24 6.78 -1.06
CA GLY A 58 -6.13 5.85 -0.38
C GLY A 58 -6.01 5.92 1.13
N MET A 59 -6.83 5.10 1.75
CA MET A 59 -6.89 4.88 3.17
C MET A 59 -6.92 3.39 3.46
N THR A 60 -6.01 2.96 4.28
CA THR A 60 -5.87 1.56 4.67
C THR A 60 -6.29 1.39 6.12
N SER A 61 -7.13 0.41 6.40
CA SER A 61 -7.50 0.00 7.76
C SER A 61 -7.00 -1.41 8.03
N LEU A 62 -6.49 -1.62 9.24
CA LEU A 62 -6.00 -2.90 9.72
C LEU A 62 -6.98 -3.50 10.72
N ILE A 63 -7.38 -4.75 10.49
CA ILE A 63 -8.17 -5.56 11.42
C ILE A 63 -7.24 -6.65 11.96
N ASN A 64 -7.13 -6.74 13.27
CA ASN A 64 -6.22 -7.66 13.95
C ASN A 64 -7.03 -8.64 14.81
N ASN A 65 -6.90 -9.96 14.59
CA ASN A 65 -7.53 -11.03 15.37
C ASN A 65 -9.02 -10.86 15.70
N GLY A 66 -9.79 -10.25 14.78
CA GLY A 66 -11.23 -10.00 14.97
C GLY A 66 -11.56 -8.77 15.84
N GLU A 67 -10.60 -8.15 16.47
CA GLU A 67 -10.77 -6.84 17.08
C GLU A 67 -10.64 -5.76 16.01
N VAL A 68 -11.71 -5.02 15.80
CA VAL A 68 -11.76 -3.90 14.86
C VAL A 68 -11.06 -2.69 15.52
N ASN A 69 -9.79 -2.81 15.80
CA ASN A 69 -8.95 -1.65 16.04
C ASN A 69 -8.70 -1.00 14.68
N LEU A 70 -9.56 -0.05 14.32
CA LEU A 70 -9.50 0.69 13.06
C LEU A 70 -8.26 1.60 13.03
N LEU A 71 -7.09 1.00 13.03
CA LEU A 71 -5.87 1.72 12.72
C LEU A 71 -5.94 2.13 11.24
N LYS A 72 -6.09 3.43 11.00
CA LYS A 72 -6.20 3.99 9.65
C LYS A 72 -4.86 4.58 9.25
N TYR A 73 -4.37 4.18 8.10
CA TYR A 73 -3.13 4.67 7.54
C TYR A 73 -3.38 5.29 6.16
N PRO A 74 -2.93 6.53 5.92
CA PRO A 74 -2.98 7.10 4.60
C PRO A 74 -2.05 6.34 3.65
N ASP A 75 -2.39 6.31 2.38
CA ASP A 75 -1.56 5.72 1.33
C ASP A 75 -1.55 6.67 0.12
N PHE A 76 -0.36 6.95 -0.37
CA PHE A 76 -0.16 7.74 -1.57
C PHE A 76 0.96 7.14 -2.40
N CYS A 77 0.70 6.93 -3.68
CA CYS A 77 1.68 6.38 -4.59
C CYS A 77 1.50 6.92 -6.01
N MET A 78 2.61 6.89 -6.74
CA MET A 78 2.70 7.26 -8.13
C MET A 78 3.24 6.10 -8.93
N GLY A 79 2.90 6.04 -10.20
CA GLY A 79 3.44 5.06 -11.12
C GLY A 79 3.64 5.65 -12.50
N LEU A 80 4.66 5.15 -13.18
CA LEU A 80 4.99 5.50 -14.56
C LEU A 80 5.24 4.23 -15.38
N LYS A 81 4.41 4.00 -16.39
CA LYS A 81 4.64 2.96 -17.39
C LYS A 81 5.78 3.38 -18.31
N ALA A 82 6.95 2.80 -18.13
CA ALA A 82 8.13 3.07 -18.95
C ALA A 82 8.02 2.41 -20.32
N THR A 83 7.48 1.18 -20.36
CA THR A 83 7.21 0.43 -21.58
C THR A 83 5.85 -0.28 -21.45
N LYS A 84 5.42 -0.99 -22.48
CA LYS A 84 4.22 -1.85 -22.41
C LYS A 84 4.32 -2.88 -21.26
N ASN A 85 5.51 -3.41 -21.02
CA ASN A 85 5.74 -4.52 -20.10
C ASN A 85 6.39 -4.12 -18.77
N LEU A 86 6.65 -2.82 -18.55
CA LEU A 86 7.37 -2.34 -17.37
C LEU A 86 6.81 -1.02 -16.86
N ALA A 87 6.54 -0.96 -15.57
CA ALA A 87 6.29 0.29 -14.87
C ALA A 87 7.19 0.45 -13.66
N VAL A 88 7.46 1.69 -13.31
CA VAL A 88 8.15 2.11 -12.08
C VAL A 88 7.13 2.71 -11.14
N THR A 89 7.22 2.39 -9.87
CA THR A 89 6.33 2.89 -8.83
C THR A 89 7.12 3.61 -7.74
N ILE A 90 6.55 4.67 -7.20
CA ILE A 90 7.17 5.49 -6.16
C ILE A 90 6.15 5.78 -5.07
N LYS A 91 6.59 5.70 -3.83
CA LYS A 91 5.90 6.22 -2.64
C LYS A 91 6.77 7.29 -2.02
N SER A 92 6.23 8.47 -1.78
CA SER A 92 6.93 9.54 -1.07
C SER A 92 5.91 10.46 -0.45
N TYR A 93 5.61 10.26 0.83
CA TYR A 93 4.66 11.08 1.56
C TYR A 93 4.92 11.02 3.06
N GLY A 94 4.52 12.07 3.73
CA GLY A 94 4.52 12.15 5.19
C GLY A 94 3.16 12.58 5.69
N PHE A 95 2.88 12.29 6.92
CA PHE A 95 1.72 12.83 7.63
C PHE A 95 2.13 13.20 9.05
N SER A 96 1.41 14.12 9.66
CA SER A 96 1.69 14.56 11.02
C SER A 96 0.61 14.02 11.94
N ASN A 97 1.02 13.44 13.05
CA ASN A 97 0.17 13.17 14.20
C ASN A 97 0.75 13.99 15.37
N GLN A 98 -0.04 14.26 16.41
CA GLN A 98 0.35 15.08 17.56
C GLN A 98 1.71 14.70 18.19
N GLN A 99 2.14 13.46 18.03
CA GLN A 99 3.37 12.92 18.63
C GLN A 99 4.47 12.56 17.64
N TYR A 100 4.13 12.33 16.35
CA TYR A 100 5.05 11.75 15.35
C TYR A 100 4.87 12.42 13.99
N ASN A 101 5.95 12.44 13.22
CA ASN A 101 5.96 12.88 11.83
C ASN A 101 6.48 11.73 10.95
N PRO A 102 5.70 10.64 10.80
CA PRO A 102 6.11 9.52 9.96
C PRO A 102 6.24 9.96 8.52
N PHE A 103 7.30 9.49 7.90
CA PHE A 103 7.59 9.68 6.49
C PHE A 103 7.82 8.32 5.83
N ILE A 104 7.12 8.08 4.73
CA ILE A 104 7.19 6.86 3.94
C ILE A 104 7.90 7.19 2.64
N MET A 105 8.92 6.41 2.34
CA MET A 105 9.64 6.50 1.09
C MET A 105 9.82 5.08 0.52
N GLY A 106 9.51 4.90 -0.75
CA GLY A 106 9.66 3.61 -1.40
C GLY A 106 9.69 3.72 -2.90
N ALA A 107 10.26 2.69 -3.51
CA ALA A 107 10.29 2.51 -4.95
C ALA A 107 10.06 1.04 -5.30
N GLY A 108 9.52 0.81 -6.48
CA GLY A 108 9.26 -0.53 -6.98
C GLY A 108 9.18 -0.58 -8.49
N ILE A 109 9.11 -1.79 -9.00
CA ILE A 109 8.90 -2.08 -10.41
C ILE A 109 7.72 -3.04 -10.55
N GLN A 110 7.01 -2.93 -11.66
CA GLN A 110 5.97 -3.86 -12.07
C GLN A 110 6.31 -4.36 -13.46
N ILE A 111 6.33 -5.68 -13.60
CA ILE A 111 6.60 -6.37 -14.86
C ILE A 111 5.29 -7.02 -15.29
N TYR A 112 4.88 -6.74 -16.51
CA TYR A 112 3.65 -7.24 -17.10
C TYR A 112 3.96 -8.38 -18.07
N SER A 113 3.20 -9.46 -17.98
CA SER A 113 3.29 -10.62 -18.86
C SER A 113 1.91 -11.15 -19.22
N GLY A 114 1.82 -11.85 -20.32
CA GLY A 114 0.59 -12.44 -20.85
C GLY A 114 0.87 -13.23 -22.11
N ASP A 115 -0.15 -13.88 -22.65
CA ASP A 115 -0.02 -14.76 -23.81
C ASP A 115 0.33 -13.99 -25.10
N ASN A 116 -0.12 -12.73 -25.21
CA ASN A 116 0.17 -11.82 -26.32
C ASN A 116 0.41 -10.40 -25.81
N GLU A 117 0.98 -9.53 -26.64
CA GLU A 117 1.18 -8.10 -26.28
C GLU A 117 -0.10 -7.35 -25.93
N ASP A 118 -1.25 -7.79 -26.43
CA ASP A 118 -2.56 -7.19 -26.20
C ASP A 118 -3.34 -7.85 -25.03
N SER A 119 -2.77 -8.91 -24.43
CA SER A 119 -3.38 -9.67 -23.32
C SER A 119 -2.47 -9.76 -22.11
N LEU A 120 -1.83 -8.65 -21.74
CA LEU A 120 -0.99 -8.58 -20.53
C LEU A 120 -1.92 -8.59 -19.30
N ASP A 121 -2.06 -9.74 -18.66
CA ASP A 121 -2.97 -9.93 -17.54
C ASP A 121 -2.26 -10.36 -16.23
N TRP A 122 -0.98 -10.71 -16.31
CA TRP A 122 -0.15 -11.02 -15.15
C TRP A 122 0.76 -9.86 -14.80
N VAL A 123 0.83 -9.55 -13.51
CA VAL A 123 1.68 -8.48 -12.97
C VAL A 123 2.55 -9.05 -11.85
N THR A 124 3.85 -8.98 -12.04
CA THR A 124 4.82 -9.22 -10.97
C THR A 124 5.31 -7.88 -10.46
N SER A 125 5.14 -7.61 -9.17
CA SER A 125 5.59 -6.37 -8.53
C SER A 125 6.69 -6.67 -7.52
N ILE A 126 7.73 -5.86 -7.53
CA ILE A 126 8.81 -5.87 -6.53
C ILE A 126 8.92 -4.46 -5.99
N GLN A 127 8.85 -4.30 -4.67
CA GLN A 127 8.88 -3.00 -4.02
C GLN A 127 9.72 -3.03 -2.74
N ARG A 128 10.41 -1.93 -2.47
CA ARG A 128 10.99 -1.62 -1.17
C ARG A 128 10.39 -0.33 -0.65
N THR A 129 10.04 -0.31 0.63
CA THR A 129 9.47 0.85 1.32
C THR A 129 10.09 0.99 2.71
N ASP A 130 10.53 2.20 3.04
CA ASP A 130 11.09 2.55 4.33
C ASP A 130 10.12 3.49 5.07
N LEU A 131 9.91 3.23 6.37
CA LEU A 131 9.18 4.08 7.31
C LEU A 131 10.17 4.68 8.30
N ILE A 132 10.25 6.00 8.31
CA ILE A 132 11.11 6.81 9.17
C ILE A 132 10.31 7.92 9.85
N GLY A 133 10.92 8.64 10.78
CA GLY A 133 10.25 9.77 11.48
C GLY A 133 9.33 9.36 12.62
N VAL A 134 9.27 8.07 12.94
CA VAL A 134 8.65 7.55 14.16
C VAL A 134 9.71 7.54 15.26
N LYS A 135 9.41 8.11 16.43
CA LYS A 135 10.39 8.24 17.52
C LYS A 135 10.87 6.90 18.09
N GLN A 136 10.01 5.89 18.05
CA GLN A 136 10.26 4.62 18.71
C GLN A 136 11.00 3.60 17.84
N PHE A 137 10.87 3.70 16.51
CA PHE A 137 11.48 2.73 15.60
C PHE A 137 11.62 3.26 14.17
N LYS A 138 12.41 2.57 13.39
CA LYS A 138 12.44 2.65 11.92
C LYS A 138 12.20 1.28 11.33
N MET A 139 11.64 1.23 10.13
CA MET A 139 11.25 -0.03 9.50
C MET A 139 11.49 -0.02 8.00
N THR A 140 11.97 -1.13 7.48
CA THR A 140 12.08 -1.42 6.05
C THR A 140 11.17 -2.59 5.71
N SER A 141 10.46 -2.48 4.61
CA SER A 141 9.58 -3.52 4.06
C SER A 141 9.95 -3.78 2.61
N GLN A 142 10.10 -5.05 2.24
CA GLN A 142 10.37 -5.50 0.88
C GLN A 142 9.29 -6.50 0.49
N SER A 143 8.60 -6.26 -0.63
CA SER A 143 7.52 -7.12 -1.09
C SER A 143 7.73 -7.60 -2.51
N ILE A 144 7.26 -8.82 -2.75
CA ILE A 144 7.12 -9.42 -4.07
C ILE A 144 5.68 -9.90 -4.18
N ASP A 145 4.97 -9.46 -5.21
CA ASP A 145 3.59 -9.80 -5.51
C ASP A 145 3.48 -10.41 -6.89
N LEU A 146 2.66 -11.44 -7.03
CA LEU A 146 2.19 -11.96 -8.30
C LEU A 146 0.67 -11.81 -8.37
N GLN A 147 0.16 -11.21 -9.41
CA GLN A 147 -1.24 -10.84 -9.54
C GLN A 147 -1.76 -11.13 -10.94
N LYS A 148 -3.03 -11.54 -11.02
CA LYS A 148 -3.76 -11.66 -12.27
C LYS A 148 -4.83 -10.58 -12.35
N TRP A 149 -4.85 -9.86 -13.47
CA TRP A 149 -5.84 -8.86 -13.80
C TRP A 149 -7.00 -9.48 -14.58
N ILE A 150 -8.19 -8.97 -14.29
CA ILE A 150 -9.43 -9.29 -14.99
C ILE A 150 -10.07 -7.95 -15.30
N SER A 151 -10.01 -7.55 -16.57
CA SER A 151 -10.61 -6.29 -17.03
C SER A 151 -11.91 -6.57 -17.75
N GLN A 152 -12.95 -5.85 -17.37
CA GLN A 152 -14.25 -5.80 -18.03
C GLN A 152 -14.61 -4.33 -18.29
N ASP A 153 -15.59 -4.06 -19.15
CA ASP A 153 -15.93 -2.69 -19.57
C ASP A 153 -16.30 -1.77 -18.39
N PHE A 154 -16.91 -2.31 -17.33
CA PHE A 154 -17.45 -1.53 -16.22
C PHE A 154 -16.72 -1.78 -14.87
N TYR A 155 -15.78 -2.69 -14.81
CA TYR A 155 -14.95 -2.92 -13.62
C TYR A 155 -13.62 -3.56 -13.98
N LYS A 156 -12.67 -3.40 -13.09
CA LYS A 156 -11.39 -4.11 -13.09
C LYS A 156 -11.25 -4.87 -11.77
N ALA A 157 -10.85 -6.11 -11.83
CA ALA A 157 -10.54 -6.92 -10.65
C ALA A 157 -9.11 -7.42 -10.72
N CYS A 158 -8.50 -7.59 -9.56
CA CYS A 158 -7.14 -8.11 -9.44
C CYS A 158 -7.07 -9.12 -8.30
N ILE A 159 -6.57 -10.30 -8.59
CA ILE A 159 -6.38 -11.38 -7.61
C ILE A 159 -4.89 -11.68 -7.56
N GLY A 160 -4.34 -11.79 -6.37
CA GLY A 160 -2.91 -12.03 -6.24
C GLY A 160 -2.49 -12.64 -4.92
N MET A 161 -1.22 -13.01 -4.90
CA MET A 161 -0.52 -13.46 -3.70
C MET A 161 0.83 -12.78 -3.63
N GLY A 162 1.35 -12.63 -2.43
CA GLY A 162 2.63 -12.00 -2.24
C GLY A 162 3.31 -12.38 -0.93
N VAL A 163 4.56 -12.00 -0.89
CA VAL A 163 5.43 -12.16 0.26
C VAL A 163 5.98 -10.79 0.63
N ASN A 164 5.94 -10.46 1.89
CA ASN A 164 6.57 -9.27 2.43
C ASN A 164 7.57 -9.64 3.51
N ILE A 165 8.80 -9.19 3.34
CA ILE A 165 9.89 -9.33 4.30
C ILE A 165 10.11 -7.98 4.96
N PHE A 166 10.21 -7.95 6.27
CA PHE A 166 10.40 -6.71 7.01
C PHE A 166 11.54 -6.80 8.02
N ASP A 167 12.17 -5.66 8.25
CA ASP A 167 13.14 -5.43 9.31
C ASP A 167 12.80 -4.14 10.05
N MET A 168 12.61 -4.24 11.35
CA MET A 168 12.37 -3.12 12.27
C MET A 168 13.51 -3.00 13.26
N LYS A 169 13.97 -1.78 13.48
CA LYS A 169 14.96 -1.43 14.49
C LYS A 169 14.36 -0.42 15.48
N SER A 170 14.35 -0.78 16.76
CA SER A 170 13.92 0.12 17.81
C SER A 170 14.93 1.26 17.98
N LEU A 171 14.41 2.47 18.18
CA LEU A 171 15.15 3.68 18.56
C LEU A 171 14.89 4.05 20.02
N SER A 172 14.01 3.32 20.70
CA SER A 172 13.69 3.51 22.12
C SER A 172 14.76 2.91 23.00
N ASN A 173 15.04 3.59 24.12
CA ASN A 173 15.87 3.06 25.19
C ASN A 173 15.11 2.13 26.15
N ASP A 174 13.83 1.88 25.90
CA ASP A 174 13.02 1.00 26.71
C ASP A 174 13.50 -0.45 26.57
N THR A 175 13.88 -1.03 27.67
CA THR A 175 14.42 -2.41 27.74
C THR A 175 13.34 -3.47 27.61
N THR A 176 12.07 -3.11 27.76
CA THR A 176 10.93 -4.04 27.62
C THR A 176 10.59 -4.33 26.14
N LEU A 177 11.02 -3.45 25.24
CA LEU A 177 10.78 -3.58 23.81
C LEU A 177 11.92 -4.32 23.10
N SER A 178 11.58 -5.16 22.15
CA SER A 178 12.58 -5.82 21.31
C SER A 178 13.37 -4.79 20.50
N LYS A 179 14.70 -4.85 20.57
CA LYS A 179 15.59 -3.94 19.84
C LYS A 179 15.52 -4.09 18.34
N SER A 180 15.22 -5.29 17.85
CA SER A 180 14.98 -5.55 16.44
C SER A 180 13.92 -6.62 16.26
N LEU A 181 13.10 -6.48 15.25
CA LEU A 181 12.13 -7.47 14.82
C LEU A 181 12.23 -7.62 13.30
N ASN A 182 12.47 -8.82 12.87
CA ASN A 182 12.43 -9.18 11.45
C ASN A 182 11.42 -10.30 11.23
N GLY A 183 10.96 -10.46 10.01
CA GLY A 183 10.03 -11.51 9.69
C GLY A 183 9.53 -11.47 8.25
N GLN A 184 8.71 -12.46 7.96
CA GLN A 184 8.06 -12.64 6.67
C GLN A 184 6.55 -12.75 6.89
N ILE A 185 5.79 -12.19 5.96
CA ILE A 185 4.34 -12.30 5.91
C ILE A 185 3.94 -12.73 4.49
N ASN A 186 3.28 -13.85 4.40
CA ASN A 186 2.62 -14.27 3.17
C ASN A 186 1.19 -13.76 3.21
N TYR A 187 0.69 -13.28 2.09
CA TYR A 187 -0.66 -12.76 1.99
C TYR A 187 -1.30 -13.07 0.64
N PHE A 188 -2.60 -13.10 0.67
CA PHE A 188 -3.47 -13.13 -0.50
C PHE A 188 -4.10 -11.76 -0.68
N SER A 189 -4.26 -11.29 -1.90
CA SER A 189 -4.83 -9.97 -2.22
C SER A 189 -5.96 -10.07 -3.21
N LEU A 190 -7.00 -9.29 -2.95
CA LEU A 190 -8.12 -9.04 -3.85
C LEU A 190 -8.28 -7.54 -4.01
N GLU A 191 -8.49 -7.07 -5.22
CA GLU A 191 -8.85 -5.69 -5.49
C GLU A 191 -9.97 -5.62 -6.52
N PHE A 192 -10.89 -4.71 -6.28
CA PHE A 192 -11.98 -4.42 -7.18
C PHE A 192 -12.03 -2.91 -7.41
N THR A 193 -12.06 -2.50 -8.67
CA THR A 193 -11.97 -1.09 -9.07
C THR A 193 -13.05 -0.78 -10.09
N VAL A 194 -13.74 0.33 -9.92
CA VAL A 194 -14.77 0.81 -10.84
C VAL A 194 -14.43 2.21 -11.35
N PRO A 195 -14.70 2.50 -12.63
CA PRO A 195 -14.55 3.85 -13.16
C PRO A 195 -15.65 4.75 -12.58
N VAL A 196 -15.27 5.92 -12.11
CA VAL A 196 -16.17 6.96 -11.60
C VAL A 196 -15.71 8.29 -12.19
N LEU A 197 -16.46 8.81 -13.16
CA LEU A 197 -16.06 10.00 -13.93
C LEU A 197 -14.69 9.79 -14.60
N GLU A 198 -13.74 10.67 -14.32
CA GLU A 198 -12.36 10.61 -14.83
C GLU A 198 -11.39 9.87 -13.89
N THR A 199 -11.90 9.15 -12.90
CA THR A 199 -11.10 8.47 -11.88
C THR A 199 -11.55 7.03 -11.71
N PHE A 200 -10.77 6.24 -11.02
CA PHE A 200 -11.12 4.90 -10.60
C PHE A 200 -11.21 4.86 -9.08
N VAL A 201 -12.30 4.29 -8.57
CA VAL A 201 -12.46 4.03 -7.12
C VAL A 201 -12.26 2.55 -6.89
N GLY A 202 -11.36 2.22 -5.98
CA GLY A 202 -11.00 0.83 -5.68
C GLY A 202 -11.18 0.47 -4.22
N ILE A 203 -11.53 -0.79 -4.00
CA ILE A 203 -11.52 -1.43 -2.69
C ILE A 203 -10.58 -2.62 -2.80
N SER A 204 -9.65 -2.75 -1.86
CA SER A 204 -8.76 -3.91 -1.81
C SER A 204 -8.72 -4.55 -0.43
N LEU A 205 -8.48 -5.85 -0.45
CA LEU A 205 -8.30 -6.71 0.70
C LEU A 205 -6.95 -7.40 0.60
N ARG A 206 -6.18 -7.40 1.69
CA ARG A 206 -5.03 -8.29 1.87
C ARG A 206 -5.25 -9.12 3.11
N ILE A 207 -5.16 -10.42 2.95
CA ILE A 207 -5.40 -11.40 4.00
C ILE A 207 -4.12 -12.15 4.26
N SER A 208 -3.64 -12.10 5.49
CA SER A 208 -2.55 -12.92 6.01
C SER A 208 -3.07 -13.82 7.14
N SER A 209 -2.22 -14.68 7.69
CA SER A 209 -2.62 -15.64 8.74
C SER A 209 -3.33 -15.01 9.94
N ASN A 210 -2.96 -13.79 10.32
CA ASN A 210 -3.45 -13.16 11.57
C ASN A 210 -3.96 -11.74 11.38
N GLN A 211 -3.99 -11.22 10.15
CA GLN A 211 -4.33 -9.83 9.88
C GLN A 211 -5.07 -9.69 8.56
N ILE A 212 -6.03 -8.80 8.56
CA ILE A 212 -6.75 -8.39 7.35
C ILE A 212 -6.54 -6.89 7.18
N LEU A 213 -6.08 -6.52 6.01
CA LEU A 213 -5.88 -5.15 5.61
C LEU A 213 -6.92 -4.79 4.56
N ASN A 214 -7.74 -3.80 4.87
CA ASN A 214 -8.70 -3.20 3.95
C ASN A 214 -8.17 -1.87 3.44
N ARG A 215 -8.34 -1.58 2.15
CA ARG A 215 -7.98 -0.30 1.57
C ARG A 215 -9.10 0.21 0.68
N ILE A 216 -9.37 1.50 0.79
CA ILE A 216 -10.19 2.25 -0.17
C ILE A 216 -9.24 3.23 -0.87
N SER A 217 -9.30 3.30 -2.17
CA SER A 217 -8.41 4.14 -2.98
C SER A 217 -9.14 4.86 -4.10
N VAL A 218 -8.58 5.99 -4.48
CA VAL A 218 -8.95 6.74 -5.68
C VAL A 218 -7.72 6.86 -6.55
N GLN A 219 -7.83 6.47 -7.81
CA GLN A 219 -6.75 6.51 -8.79
C GLN A 219 -7.14 7.38 -9.96
N LYS A 220 -6.21 8.16 -10.45
CA LYS A 220 -6.31 8.86 -11.73
C LYS A 220 -5.17 8.46 -12.65
N GLU A 221 -5.54 8.22 -13.89
CA GLU A 221 -4.62 7.88 -14.97
C GLU A 221 -4.49 9.09 -15.92
N PHE A 222 -3.29 9.33 -16.42
CA PHE A 222 -2.96 10.45 -17.29
C PHE A 222 -2.14 9.94 -18.49
N PHE A 223 -2.41 10.51 -19.67
CA PHE A 223 -1.72 10.33 -20.97
C PHE A 223 -0.88 9.07 -21.14
#